data_8c2ea38ad7e4a5f871e75ced7e629e3a
#
_entry.id   8c2ea38ad7e4a5f871e75ced7e629e3a
#
_cell.length_a   1.000
_cell.length_b   1.000
_cell.length_c   1.000
_cell.angle_alpha   90.00
_cell.angle_beta   90.00
_cell.angle_gamma   90.00
#
_symmetry.space_group_name_H-M   'P 1'
#
loop_
_entity.id
_entity.type
_entity.pdbx_description
1 polymer ?
#
loop_
_entity_poly.entity_id
_entity_poly.type
_entity_poly.pdbx_seq_one_letter_code
_entity_poly.pdbx_strand_id
1 'polypeptide(L)'
;MSKIKGLIFDMDGTLVPNMPYHSRAFEEQARRHGYKLRRPVDGRFFGWHKDDVIRAVLDSEICEKYGVEFLADEKEEIYRELYRPDADLTPGLRPLIQEAKSLGIGCAIGSAGPRENVEFIVEATNSAELMDVTISGNDVQHCKPN
;
A
#
# COMPACT_ATOMS: atom_id res chain seq x y z
N MET A 1 -24.44 0.44 -25.90
CA MET A 1 -23.13 0.29 -25.22
C MET A 1 -23.29 0.78 -23.79
N SER A 2 -22.95 -0.03 -22.78
CA SER A 2 -22.93 0.43 -21.39
C SER A 2 -21.81 1.46 -21.24
N LYS A 3 -22.15 2.66 -20.78
CA LYS A 3 -21.13 3.68 -20.47
C LYS A 3 -20.41 3.28 -19.17
N ILE A 4 -19.09 3.44 -19.14
CA ILE A 4 -18.29 3.34 -17.89
C ILE A 4 -18.86 4.36 -16.90
N LYS A 5 -19.15 3.91 -15.67
CA LYS A 5 -19.71 4.76 -14.62
C LYS A 5 -18.74 5.02 -13.48
N GLY A 6 -17.69 4.21 -13.38
CA GLY A 6 -16.69 4.33 -12.33
C GLY A 6 -15.37 3.68 -12.71
N LEU A 7 -14.30 4.16 -12.07
CA LEU A 7 -12.94 3.62 -12.12
C LEU A 7 -12.55 3.25 -10.70
N ILE A 8 -12.01 2.05 -10.50
CA ILE A 8 -11.45 1.62 -9.23
C ILE A 8 -9.96 1.39 -9.46
N PHE A 9 -9.13 2.12 -8.72
CA PHE A 9 -7.69 2.03 -8.80
C PHE A 9 -7.16 1.16 -7.66
N ASP A 10 -6.27 0.24 -7.99
CA ASP A 10 -5.35 -0.31 -7.00
C ASP A 10 -4.38 0.79 -6.56
N MET A 11 -3.86 0.69 -5.34
CA MET A 11 -3.00 1.74 -4.77
C MET A 11 -1.54 1.49 -5.06
N ASP A 12 -1.00 0.43 -4.48
CA ASP A 12 0.44 0.17 -4.45
C ASP A 12 0.96 -0.32 -5.81
N GLY A 13 1.90 0.41 -6.39
CA GLY A 13 2.44 0.12 -7.72
C GLY A 13 1.51 0.50 -8.89
N THR A 14 0.32 1.05 -8.62
CA THR A 14 -0.65 1.48 -9.62
C THR A 14 -0.95 2.97 -9.47
N LEU A 15 -1.67 3.36 -8.42
CA LEU A 15 -1.96 4.77 -8.15
C LEU A 15 -0.70 5.55 -7.79
N VAL A 16 0.21 4.91 -7.07
CA VAL A 16 1.51 5.45 -6.63
C VAL A 16 2.65 4.47 -6.91
N PRO A 17 3.85 4.93 -7.35
CA PRO A 17 4.98 4.07 -7.68
C PRO A 17 5.83 3.71 -6.44
N ASN A 18 5.19 3.21 -5.38
CA ASN A 18 5.77 3.06 -4.04
C ASN A 18 6.41 1.69 -3.74
N MET A 19 6.36 0.72 -4.66
CA MET A 19 6.82 -0.65 -4.40
C MET A 19 8.27 -0.75 -3.91
N PRO A 20 9.25 0.04 -4.40
CA PRO A 20 10.60 0.02 -3.88
C PRO A 20 10.69 0.42 -2.39
N TYR A 21 9.78 1.27 -1.92
CA TYR A 21 9.76 1.73 -0.53
C TYR A 21 9.27 0.66 0.44
N HIS A 22 8.36 -0.21 0.00
CA HIS A 22 7.97 -1.38 0.78
C HIS A 22 9.15 -2.33 1.02
N SER A 23 9.97 -2.59 0.00
CA SER A 23 11.20 -3.40 0.16
C SER A 23 12.20 -2.73 1.10
N ARG A 24 12.46 -1.43 0.91
CA ARG A 24 13.35 -0.63 1.78
C ARG A 24 12.88 -0.58 3.23
N ALA A 25 11.57 -0.58 3.48
CA ALA A 25 11.03 -0.57 4.83
C ALA A 25 11.37 -1.87 5.59
N PHE A 26 11.35 -3.02 4.94
CA PHE A 26 11.82 -4.28 5.53
C PHE A 26 13.32 -4.26 5.83
N GLU A 27 14.13 -3.73 4.92
CA GLU A 27 15.58 -3.59 5.12
C GLU A 27 15.90 -2.67 6.29
N GLU A 28 15.21 -1.54 6.38
CA GLU A 28 15.36 -0.58 7.47
C GLU A 28 14.91 -1.16 8.82
N GLN A 29 13.78 -1.87 8.86
CA GLN A 29 13.34 -2.57 10.06
C GLN A 29 14.39 -3.60 10.52
N ALA A 30 14.91 -4.40 9.59
CA ALA A 30 15.97 -5.37 9.89
C ALA A 30 17.22 -4.67 10.44
N ARG A 31 17.60 -3.52 9.91
CA ARG A 31 18.72 -2.71 10.38
C ARG A 31 18.47 -2.17 11.80
N ARG A 32 17.27 -1.65 12.08
CA ARG A 32 16.90 -1.10 13.42
C ARG A 32 16.99 -2.16 14.52
N HIS A 33 16.56 -3.38 14.22
CA HIS A 33 16.53 -4.49 15.19
C HIS A 33 17.76 -5.41 15.15
N GLY A 34 18.68 -5.23 14.19
CA GLY A 34 19.92 -6.01 14.09
C GLY A 34 19.70 -7.44 13.60
N TYR A 35 18.61 -7.76 12.90
CA TYR A 35 18.40 -9.06 12.27
C TYR A 35 18.60 -9.01 10.75
N LYS A 36 18.56 -10.16 10.10
CA LYS A 36 18.64 -10.28 8.64
C LYS A 36 17.34 -10.81 8.09
N LEU A 37 16.97 -10.34 6.89
CA LEU A 37 15.86 -10.93 6.14
C LEU A 37 16.27 -12.31 5.63
N ARG A 38 15.39 -13.29 5.79
CA ARG A 38 15.58 -14.66 5.28
C ARG A 38 15.60 -14.70 3.74
N ARG A 39 14.92 -13.75 3.13
CA ARG A 39 14.88 -13.57 1.66
C ARG A 39 14.56 -12.12 1.29
N PRO A 40 14.92 -11.68 0.07
CA PRO A 40 14.52 -10.36 -0.42
C PRO A 40 13.00 -10.22 -0.51
N VAL A 41 12.51 -9.02 -0.26
CA VAL A 41 11.10 -8.66 -0.47
C VAL A 41 10.96 -8.09 -1.88
N ASP A 42 10.29 -8.83 -2.74
CA ASP A 42 10.10 -8.50 -4.15
C ASP A 42 8.66 -8.76 -4.60
N GLY A 43 8.39 -8.68 -5.90
CA GLY A 43 7.08 -8.84 -6.50
C GLY A 43 6.30 -10.12 -6.16
N ARG A 44 6.96 -11.13 -5.61
CA ARG A 44 6.32 -12.40 -5.19
C ARG A 44 5.36 -12.21 -4.01
N PHE A 45 5.53 -11.13 -3.24
CA PHE A 45 4.73 -10.83 -2.06
C PHE A 45 3.65 -9.77 -2.30
N PHE A 46 3.54 -9.25 -3.52
CA PHE A 46 2.57 -8.23 -3.85
C PHE A 46 1.14 -8.77 -3.70
N GLY A 47 0.32 -8.04 -2.98
CA GLY A 47 -1.06 -8.42 -2.68
C GLY A 47 -1.24 -9.44 -1.53
N TRP A 48 -0.17 -9.89 -0.89
CA TRP A 48 -0.26 -10.73 0.30
C TRP A 48 -0.72 -9.92 1.51
N HIS A 49 -1.36 -10.60 2.46
CA HIS A 49 -1.64 -10.00 3.76
C HIS A 49 -0.33 -9.68 4.49
N LYS A 50 -0.28 -8.52 5.19
CA LYS A 50 0.94 -8.03 5.84
C LYS A 50 1.62 -9.06 6.77
N ASP A 51 0.84 -9.80 7.56
CA ASP A 51 1.35 -10.82 8.48
C ASP A 51 1.99 -12.01 7.77
N ASP A 52 1.42 -12.42 6.62
CA ASP A 52 1.95 -13.52 5.82
C ASP A 52 3.28 -13.16 5.20
N VAL A 53 3.46 -11.90 4.80
CA VAL A 53 4.74 -11.40 4.31
C VAL A 53 5.78 -11.44 5.43
N ILE A 54 5.46 -10.97 6.64
CA ILE A 54 6.35 -11.04 7.81
C ILE A 54 6.82 -12.49 8.03
N ARG A 55 5.89 -13.45 8.12
CA ARG A 55 6.20 -14.87 8.31
C ARG A 55 7.04 -15.47 7.18
N ALA A 56 6.89 -14.95 5.96
CA ALA A 56 7.63 -15.44 4.80
C ALA A 56 9.07 -14.91 4.74
N VAL A 57 9.32 -13.69 5.20
CA VAL A 57 10.61 -12.99 5.02
C VAL A 57 11.47 -12.97 6.28
N LEU A 58 10.91 -13.27 7.47
CA LEU A 58 11.63 -13.33 8.74
C LEU A 58 11.72 -14.78 9.25
N ASP A 59 12.72 -15.02 10.08
CA ASP A 59 12.86 -16.28 10.81
C ASP A 59 11.84 -16.35 11.95
N SER A 60 11.40 -17.58 12.29
CA SER A 60 10.41 -17.81 13.35
C SER A 60 10.84 -17.23 14.70
N GLU A 61 12.13 -17.31 15.03
CA GLU A 61 12.69 -16.74 16.27
C GLU A 61 12.48 -15.22 16.36
N ILE A 62 12.59 -14.50 15.24
CA ILE A 62 12.33 -13.06 15.21
C ILE A 62 10.83 -12.79 15.40
N CYS A 63 9.98 -13.56 14.71
CA CYS A 63 8.54 -13.46 14.85
C CYS A 63 8.06 -13.76 16.28
N GLU A 64 8.64 -14.75 16.95
CA GLU A 64 8.34 -15.09 18.34
C GLU A 64 8.81 -14.00 19.31
N LYS A 65 10.01 -13.46 19.07
CA LYS A 65 10.62 -12.44 19.95
C LYS A 65 9.85 -11.12 19.96
N TYR A 66 9.44 -10.65 18.78
CA TYR A 66 8.85 -9.31 18.63
C TYR A 66 7.32 -9.33 18.43
N GLY A 67 6.77 -10.43 17.97
CA GLY A 67 5.37 -10.54 17.56
C GLY A 67 5.14 -10.12 16.09
N VAL A 68 4.39 -10.93 15.36
CA VAL A 68 4.13 -10.70 13.92
C VAL A 68 3.37 -9.40 13.69
N GLU A 69 2.35 -9.13 14.48
CA GLU A 69 1.53 -7.92 14.38
C GLU A 69 2.37 -6.66 14.60
N PHE A 70 3.19 -6.64 15.67
CA PHE A 70 4.10 -5.52 15.92
C PHE A 70 5.05 -5.28 14.74
N LEU A 71 5.69 -6.34 14.22
CA LEU A 71 6.62 -6.24 13.10
C LEU A 71 5.92 -5.75 11.82
N ALA A 72 4.69 -6.19 11.59
CA ALA A 72 3.90 -5.76 10.44
C ALA A 72 3.54 -4.28 10.54
N ASP A 73 3.07 -3.83 11.69
CA ASP A 73 2.67 -2.43 11.91
C ASP A 73 3.86 -1.48 11.87
N GLU A 74 4.96 -1.82 12.55
CA GLU A 74 6.19 -1.03 12.52
C GLU A 74 6.75 -0.91 11.09
N LYS A 75 6.73 -1.99 10.31
CA LYS A 75 7.15 -1.94 8.91
C LYS A 75 6.31 -0.96 8.10
N GLU A 76 4.98 -0.89 8.34
CA GLU A 76 4.13 0.08 7.65
C GLU A 76 4.41 1.53 8.09
N GLU A 77 4.75 1.75 9.36
CA GLU A 77 5.21 3.07 9.84
C GLU A 77 6.50 3.49 9.14
N ILE A 78 7.49 2.60 9.09
CA ILE A 78 8.76 2.85 8.39
C ILE A 78 8.53 3.13 6.90
N TYR A 79 7.63 2.40 6.25
CA TYR A 79 7.26 2.65 4.87
C TYR A 79 6.74 4.08 4.67
N ARG A 80 5.81 4.53 5.51
CA ARG A 80 5.26 5.89 5.43
C ARG A 80 6.33 6.97 5.69
N GLU A 81 7.24 6.73 6.64
CA GLU A 81 8.39 7.63 6.89
C GLU A 81 9.27 7.76 5.64
N LEU A 82 9.65 6.63 5.04
CA LEU A 82 10.56 6.59 3.89
C LEU A 82 9.94 7.16 2.62
N TYR A 83 8.65 6.93 2.40
CA TYR A 83 8.00 7.34 1.16
C TYR A 83 7.50 8.78 1.18
N ARG A 84 7.22 9.35 2.35
CA ARG A 84 6.65 10.71 2.48
C ARG A 84 7.34 11.79 1.64
N PRO A 85 8.68 11.87 1.56
CA PRO A 85 9.35 12.90 0.76
C PRO A 85 9.12 12.80 -0.75
N ASP A 86 8.86 11.58 -1.24
CA ASP A 86 8.76 11.26 -2.66
C ASP A 86 7.33 10.86 -3.07
N ALA A 87 6.36 11.00 -2.16
CA ALA A 87 4.99 10.58 -2.40
C ALA A 87 4.31 11.44 -3.46
N ASP A 88 4.02 10.82 -4.59
CA ASP A 88 3.26 11.45 -5.68
C ASP A 88 2.46 10.38 -6.46
N LEU A 89 1.44 10.84 -7.18
CA LEU A 89 0.67 9.98 -8.08
C LEU A 89 1.54 9.53 -9.26
N THR A 90 1.30 8.34 -9.74
CA THR A 90 1.89 7.86 -10.99
C THR A 90 1.68 8.88 -12.11
N PRO A 91 2.72 9.25 -12.88
CA PRO A 91 2.63 10.27 -13.91
C PRO A 91 1.45 10.07 -14.86
N GLY A 92 0.68 11.13 -15.08
CA GLY A 92 -0.50 11.11 -15.95
C GLY A 92 -1.82 10.73 -15.25
N LEU A 93 -1.80 10.18 -14.03
CA LEU A 93 -3.04 9.79 -13.35
C LEU A 93 -3.88 10.98 -12.90
N ARG A 94 -3.26 12.03 -12.37
CA ARG A 94 -4.02 13.22 -11.93
C ARG A 94 -4.89 13.80 -13.05
N PRO A 95 -4.35 14.16 -14.23
CA PRO A 95 -5.20 14.66 -15.32
C PRO A 95 -6.22 13.62 -15.81
N LEU A 96 -5.89 12.33 -15.86
CA LEU A 96 -6.83 11.27 -16.22
C LEU A 96 -8.04 11.24 -15.28
N ILE A 97 -7.80 11.28 -13.96
CA ILE A 97 -8.85 11.23 -12.95
C ILE A 97 -9.71 12.51 -13.03
N GLN A 98 -9.09 13.68 -13.19
CA GLN A 98 -9.80 14.95 -13.35
C GLN A 98 -10.71 14.93 -14.57
N GLU A 99 -10.24 14.41 -15.70
CA GLU A 99 -11.06 14.25 -16.91
C GLU A 99 -12.21 13.26 -16.68
N ALA A 100 -11.95 12.10 -16.07
CA ALA A 100 -12.99 11.13 -15.73
C ALA A 100 -14.10 11.76 -14.88
N LYS A 101 -13.73 12.51 -13.83
CA LYS A 101 -14.69 13.22 -12.97
C LYS A 101 -15.46 14.29 -13.72
N SER A 102 -14.84 15.02 -14.65
CA SER A 102 -15.54 16.01 -15.49
C SER A 102 -16.61 15.38 -16.39
N LEU A 103 -16.45 14.10 -16.72
CA LEU A 103 -17.41 13.30 -17.49
C LEU A 103 -18.45 12.59 -16.60
N GLY A 104 -18.45 12.85 -15.29
CA GLY A 104 -19.37 12.22 -14.32
C GLY A 104 -19.04 10.77 -14.00
N ILE A 105 -17.78 10.35 -14.21
CA ILE A 105 -17.29 9.00 -13.87
C ILE A 105 -16.75 9.04 -12.44
N GLY A 106 -17.31 8.22 -11.55
CA GLY A 106 -16.83 8.09 -10.17
C GLY A 106 -15.45 7.45 -10.11
N CYS A 107 -14.61 7.86 -9.13
CA CYS A 107 -13.26 7.34 -8.96
C CYS A 107 -13.06 6.84 -7.52
N ALA A 108 -12.50 5.64 -7.37
CA ALA A 108 -12.29 5.02 -6.07
C ALA A 108 -10.91 4.38 -5.96
N ILE A 109 -10.41 4.29 -4.73
CA ILE A 109 -9.25 3.46 -4.37
C ILE A 109 -9.75 2.14 -3.78
N GLY A 110 -9.19 1.02 -4.23
CA GLY A 110 -9.38 -0.30 -3.61
C GLY A 110 -8.02 -0.93 -3.30
N SER A 111 -7.56 -0.85 -2.05
CA SER A 111 -6.25 -1.35 -1.62
C SER A 111 -6.38 -2.56 -0.68
N ALA A 112 -5.45 -3.50 -0.77
CA ALA A 112 -5.26 -4.56 0.23
C ALA A 112 -4.46 -4.07 1.46
N GLY A 113 -3.82 -2.88 1.36
CA GLY A 113 -3.05 -2.27 2.44
C GLY A 113 -3.93 -1.78 3.60
N PRO A 114 -3.32 -1.50 4.76
CA PRO A 114 -4.02 -0.97 5.91
C PRO A 114 -4.58 0.43 5.65
N ARG A 115 -5.61 0.80 6.41
CA ARG A 115 -6.30 2.10 6.30
C ARG A 115 -5.33 3.27 6.42
N GLU A 116 -4.38 3.19 7.34
CA GLU A 116 -3.38 4.22 7.59
C GLU A 116 -2.51 4.51 6.37
N ASN A 117 -2.23 3.49 5.56
CA ASN A 117 -1.49 3.67 4.30
C ASN A 117 -2.35 4.36 3.24
N VAL A 118 -3.64 4.00 3.15
CA VAL A 118 -4.56 4.66 2.20
C VAL A 118 -4.73 6.13 2.54
N GLU A 119 -4.97 6.45 3.82
CA GLU A 119 -5.09 7.82 4.32
C GLU A 119 -3.80 8.62 4.09
N PHE A 120 -2.65 8.01 4.40
CA PHE A 120 -1.34 8.61 4.14
C PHE A 120 -1.14 8.96 2.67
N ILE A 121 -1.46 8.04 1.74
CA ILE A 121 -1.31 8.30 0.31
C ILE A 121 -2.23 9.42 -0.15
N VAL A 122 -3.49 9.40 0.26
CA VAL A 122 -4.47 10.44 -0.10
C VAL A 122 -4.01 11.82 0.38
N GLU A 123 -3.50 11.91 1.62
CA GLU A 123 -2.94 13.14 2.18
C GLU A 123 -1.67 13.58 1.44
N ALA A 124 -0.66 12.70 1.38
CA ALA A 124 0.67 13.05 0.86
C ALA A 124 0.66 13.43 -0.63
N THR A 125 -0.26 12.85 -1.41
CA THR A 125 -0.41 13.16 -2.84
C THR A 125 -1.43 14.26 -3.12
N ASN A 126 -2.07 14.84 -2.09
CA ASN A 126 -3.18 15.81 -2.25
C ASN A 126 -4.25 15.30 -3.23
N SER A 127 -4.70 14.04 -3.05
CA SER A 127 -5.66 13.39 -3.95
C SER A 127 -7.05 13.21 -3.36
N ALA A 128 -7.34 13.77 -2.19
CA ALA A 128 -8.63 13.62 -1.51
C ALA A 128 -9.83 14.00 -2.39
N GLU A 129 -9.74 15.12 -3.12
CA GLU A 129 -10.82 15.59 -4.00
C GLU A 129 -10.96 14.77 -5.31
N LEU A 130 -9.96 13.94 -5.60
CA LEU A 130 -9.97 13.09 -6.78
C LEU A 130 -10.73 11.77 -6.55
N MET A 131 -10.86 11.34 -5.29
CA MET A 131 -11.44 10.05 -4.92
C MET A 131 -12.80 10.25 -4.26
N ASP A 132 -13.82 9.59 -4.79
CA ASP A 132 -15.17 9.60 -4.22
C ASP A 132 -15.31 8.57 -3.08
N VAL A 133 -14.53 7.48 -3.15
CA VAL A 133 -14.51 6.40 -2.16
C VAL A 133 -13.10 5.83 -2.01
N THR A 134 -12.74 5.46 -0.79
CA THR A 134 -11.52 4.71 -0.48
C THR A 134 -11.86 3.46 0.30
N ILE A 135 -11.36 2.30 -0.13
CA ILE A 135 -11.50 1.00 0.51
C ILE A 135 -10.11 0.46 0.81
N SER A 136 -9.88 0.12 2.07
CA SER A 136 -8.65 -0.49 2.58
C SER A 136 -8.83 -1.98 2.89
N GLY A 137 -7.76 -2.68 3.21
CA GLY A 137 -7.83 -4.05 3.70
C GLY A 137 -8.62 -4.21 5.00
N ASN A 138 -8.75 -3.14 5.81
CA ASN A 138 -9.54 -3.15 7.05
C ASN A 138 -11.04 -3.06 6.79
N ASP A 139 -11.49 -2.67 5.60
CA ASP A 139 -12.90 -2.47 5.28
C ASP A 139 -13.57 -3.73 4.74
N VAL A 140 -12.81 -4.80 4.52
CA VAL A 140 -13.29 -6.04 3.89
C VAL A 140 -13.01 -7.26 4.76
N GLN A 141 -13.89 -8.26 4.69
CA GLN A 141 -13.68 -9.55 5.39
C GLN A 141 -12.69 -10.46 4.64
N HIS A 142 -12.64 -10.33 3.34
CA HIS A 142 -11.76 -11.10 2.47
C HIS A 142 -11.00 -10.17 1.55
N CYS A 143 -9.67 -10.27 1.59
CA CYS A 143 -8.79 -9.51 0.71
C CYS A 143 -8.91 -9.99 -0.74
N LYS A 144 -8.36 -9.17 -1.68
CA LYS A 144 -8.24 -9.56 -3.09
C LYS A 144 -7.66 -10.97 -3.21
N PRO A 145 -8.14 -11.82 -4.14
CA PRO A 145 -9.03 -11.50 -5.28
C PRO A 145 -10.54 -11.71 -5.03
N ASN A 146 -11.04 -11.62 -3.83
CA ASN A 146 -12.46 -11.80 -3.52
C ASN A 146 -13.25 -10.49 -3.60
#